data_4f3e553b150e3dc5f68d50fee821f510
#
_entry.id   4f3e553b150e3dc5f68d50fee821f510
#
_cell.length_a   1.000
_cell.length_b   1.000
_cell.length_c   1.000
_cell.angle_alpha   90.00
_cell.angle_beta   90.00
_cell.angle_gamma   90.00
#
_symmetry.space_group_name_H-M   'P 1'
#
loop_
_entity.id
_entity.type
_entity.pdbx_description
1 polymer ?
#
loop_
_entity_poly.entity_id
_entity_poly.type
_entity_poly.pdbx_seq_one_letter_code
_entity_poly.pdbx_strand_id
1 'polypeptide(L)'
;LLYKYFKGTATIEEEKRILDWVEASEENREAFLKERMMFDVALFSDRQSSKKKTFRLTPILKWGMRVAAVIIIGVCGYFMTNDYLYNKLAQPQTITVPAGQRAQITLADGTRVWLNSQSTLTYASNFGRRERNVELDGEAYFEVAKNKDIPFYVHTEMNKVKVVGTCFNVCAYKDSKEFETTLVEGIVDIYPTNNNKVITRLQKDEFFGNYDGKCKKVILPSYEYLRWKEGLYCFDDVPFSCI
;
A
#
# COMPACT_ATOMS: atom_id res chain seq x y z
N LEU A 1 25.33 27.47 63.39
CA LEU A 1 26.36 28.17 62.61
C LEU A 1 26.50 27.58 61.24
N LEU A 2 26.66 26.26 61.10
CA LEU A 2 26.80 25.51 59.83
C LEU A 2 25.64 25.77 58.83
N TYR A 3 24.41 25.89 59.33
CA TYR A 3 23.25 26.18 58.48
C TYR A 3 23.32 27.55 57.77
N LYS A 4 23.85 28.57 58.46
CA LYS A 4 24.07 29.92 57.89
C LYS A 4 25.14 29.84 56.77
N TYR A 5 26.21 29.09 57.04
CA TYR A 5 27.29 28.87 56.10
C TYR A 5 26.81 28.21 54.82
N PHE A 6 26.04 27.17 54.97
CA PHE A 6 25.48 26.45 53.76
C PHE A 6 24.45 27.29 52.97
N LYS A 7 23.81 28.27 53.65
CA LYS A 7 22.94 29.25 52.99
C LYS A 7 23.69 30.42 52.36
N GLY A 8 24.98 30.59 52.61
CA GLY A 8 25.75 31.74 52.15
C GLY A 8 25.39 33.02 52.87
N THR A 9 24.86 32.91 54.09
CA THR A 9 24.47 34.08 54.97
C THR A 9 25.36 34.25 56.23
N ALA A 10 26.46 33.52 56.31
CA ALA A 10 27.44 33.62 57.34
C ALA A 10 28.31 34.89 57.15
N THR A 11 28.76 35.51 58.25
CA THR A 11 29.75 36.61 58.22
C THR A 11 31.14 36.03 58.01
N ILE A 12 32.09 36.87 57.56
CA ILE A 12 33.48 36.49 57.36
C ILE A 12 34.11 35.89 58.63
N GLU A 13 33.77 36.42 59.79
CA GLU A 13 34.26 35.89 61.05
C GLU A 13 33.62 34.52 61.38
N GLU A 14 32.35 34.33 61.07
CA GLU A 14 31.66 33.07 61.27
C GLU A 14 32.18 31.98 60.27
N GLU A 15 32.47 32.32 59.05
CA GLU A 15 33.09 31.41 58.05
C GLU A 15 34.49 30.96 58.53
N LYS A 16 35.32 31.91 59.01
CA LYS A 16 36.65 31.58 59.52
C LYS A 16 36.58 30.62 60.72
N ARG A 17 35.66 30.81 61.61
CA ARG A 17 35.47 29.88 62.75
C ARG A 17 35.05 28.52 62.36
N ILE A 18 34.25 28.38 61.29
CA ILE A 18 33.83 27.10 60.77
C ILE A 18 35.02 26.43 60.13
N LEU A 19 35.80 27.11 59.29
CA LEU A 19 36.99 26.55 58.65
C LEU A 19 38.02 26.08 59.68
N ASP A 20 38.34 26.93 60.71
CA ASP A 20 39.24 26.57 61.79
C ASP A 20 38.73 25.31 62.56
N TRP A 21 37.42 25.19 62.77
CA TRP A 21 36.82 24.02 63.41
C TRP A 21 36.90 22.76 62.54
N VAL A 22 36.67 22.89 61.25
CA VAL A 22 36.76 21.75 60.29
C VAL A 22 38.22 21.28 60.21
N GLU A 23 39.20 22.17 60.26
CA GLU A 23 40.63 21.82 60.19
C GLU A 23 41.19 21.28 61.51
N ALA A 24 40.48 21.49 62.64
CA ALA A 24 40.98 21.10 63.95
C ALA A 24 40.99 19.56 64.19
N SER A 25 40.12 18.78 63.52
CA SER A 25 40.12 17.32 63.64
C SER A 25 39.40 16.64 62.45
N GLU A 26 39.74 15.39 62.19
CA GLU A 26 39.09 14.56 61.16
C GLU A 26 37.62 14.31 61.54
N GLU A 27 37.29 14.14 62.81
CA GLU A 27 35.90 14.01 63.30
C GLU A 27 35.03 15.23 62.95
N ASN A 28 35.59 16.44 63.09
CA ASN A 28 34.89 17.68 62.75
C ASN A 28 34.64 17.78 61.23
N ARG A 29 35.58 17.31 60.46
CA ARG A 29 35.46 17.22 58.96
C ARG A 29 34.36 16.25 58.52
N GLU A 30 34.31 15.09 59.13
CA GLU A 30 33.24 14.15 58.86
C GLU A 30 31.87 14.67 59.27
N ALA A 31 31.79 15.33 60.46
CA ALA A 31 30.56 15.97 60.91
C ALA A 31 30.10 17.07 59.94
N PHE A 32 31.01 17.90 59.43
CA PHE A 32 30.71 18.95 58.45
C PHE A 32 30.19 18.35 57.14
N LEU A 33 30.81 17.28 56.63
CA LEU A 33 30.37 16.63 55.41
C LEU A 33 28.98 15.97 55.55
N LYS A 34 28.70 15.38 56.71
CA LYS A 34 27.40 14.79 57.03
C LYS A 34 26.29 15.84 57.08
N GLU A 35 26.53 16.97 57.75
CA GLU A 35 25.57 18.08 57.83
C GLU A 35 25.35 18.73 56.47
N ARG A 36 26.40 18.87 55.66
CA ARG A 36 26.28 19.36 54.26
C ARG A 36 25.44 18.43 53.41
N MET A 37 25.66 17.12 53.49
CA MET A 37 24.87 16.14 52.75
C MET A 37 23.38 16.19 53.13
N MET A 38 23.07 16.36 54.44
CA MET A 38 21.67 16.53 54.88
C MET A 38 21.04 17.81 54.36
N PHE A 39 21.80 18.92 54.35
CA PHE A 39 21.34 20.19 53.77
C PHE A 39 21.07 20.10 52.29
N ASP A 40 21.95 19.45 51.50
CA ASP A 40 21.77 19.24 50.07
C ASP A 40 20.56 18.37 49.80
N VAL A 41 20.35 17.28 50.55
CA VAL A 41 19.15 16.44 50.44
C VAL A 41 17.87 17.23 50.74
N ALA A 42 17.87 18.10 51.74
CA ALA A 42 16.73 18.95 52.04
C ALA A 42 16.41 19.95 50.90
N LEU A 43 17.45 20.55 50.32
CA LEU A 43 17.29 21.42 49.14
C LEU A 43 16.74 20.70 47.92
N PHE A 44 17.20 19.46 47.67
CA PHE A 44 16.68 18.65 46.55
C PHE A 44 15.24 18.18 46.78
N SER A 45 14.86 17.88 48.05
CA SER A 45 13.48 17.49 48.37
C SER A 45 12.49 18.64 48.19
N ASP A 46 12.89 19.87 48.52
CA ASP A 46 12.04 21.06 48.34
C ASP A 46 11.88 21.43 46.85
N ARG A 47 12.89 21.16 45.98
CA ARG A 47 12.78 21.33 44.54
C ARG A 47 11.84 20.33 43.86
N GLN A 48 11.64 19.15 44.42
CA GLN A 48 10.69 18.16 43.86
C GLN A 48 9.22 18.46 44.18
N SER A 49 8.96 19.37 45.14
CA SER A 49 7.62 19.88 45.43
C SER A 49 7.14 20.96 44.45
N SER A 50 7.82 21.16 43.31
CA SER A 50 7.26 21.94 42.21
C SER A 50 6.00 21.25 41.74
N LYS A 51 4.85 21.74 42.18
CA LYS A 51 3.50 21.32 41.78
C LYS A 51 3.46 21.10 40.27
N LYS A 52 3.39 19.85 39.84
CA LYS A 52 2.99 19.52 38.45
C LYS A 52 1.71 20.33 38.22
N LYS A 53 1.77 21.36 37.38
CA LYS A 53 0.59 22.07 36.91
C LYS A 53 -0.24 21.04 36.14
N THR A 54 -1.14 20.36 36.82
CA THR A 54 -2.15 19.55 36.15
C THR A 54 -2.97 20.55 35.35
N PHE A 55 -2.85 20.44 34.02
CA PHE A 55 -3.64 21.21 33.08
C PHE A 55 -5.10 20.76 33.26
N ARG A 56 -5.83 21.41 34.17
CA ARG A 56 -7.25 21.15 34.36
C ARG A 56 -7.98 21.72 33.15
N LEU A 57 -8.26 20.87 32.19
CA LEU A 57 -9.13 21.20 31.04
C LEU A 57 -10.42 21.80 31.61
N THR A 58 -10.75 23.01 31.17
CA THR A 58 -12.01 23.66 31.56
C THR A 58 -13.18 22.78 31.16
N PRO A 59 -14.32 22.78 31.91
CA PRO A 59 -15.47 21.95 31.58
C PRO A 59 -15.97 22.15 30.12
N ILE A 60 -15.84 23.36 29.60
CA ILE A 60 -16.19 23.73 28.22
C ILE A 60 -15.29 22.96 27.23
N LEU A 61 -13.97 22.90 27.48
CA LEU A 61 -13.05 22.18 26.60
C LEU A 61 -13.29 20.66 26.63
N LYS A 62 -13.64 20.10 27.79
CA LYS A 62 -14.03 18.69 27.91
C LYS A 62 -15.32 18.39 27.14
N TRP A 63 -16.28 19.31 27.19
CA TRP A 63 -17.53 19.16 26.45
C TRP A 63 -17.28 19.28 24.93
N GLY A 64 -16.48 20.24 24.49
CA GLY A 64 -16.06 20.39 23.10
C GLY A 64 -15.34 19.14 22.56
N MET A 65 -14.43 18.52 23.34
CA MET A 65 -13.77 17.27 22.94
C MET A 65 -14.75 16.10 22.81
N ARG A 66 -15.79 16.01 23.66
CA ARG A 66 -16.82 14.96 23.53
C ARG A 66 -17.63 15.12 22.26
N VAL A 67 -18.04 16.36 21.93
CA VAL A 67 -18.78 16.66 20.69
C VAL A 67 -17.90 16.36 19.49
N ALA A 68 -16.63 16.80 19.48
CA ALA A 68 -15.67 16.49 18.42
C ALA A 68 -15.49 14.97 18.22
N ALA A 69 -15.38 14.21 19.33
CA ALA A 69 -15.27 12.75 19.26
C ALA A 69 -16.49 12.10 18.61
N VAL A 70 -17.70 12.54 18.96
CA VAL A 70 -18.96 12.04 18.37
C VAL A 70 -19.01 12.34 16.87
N ILE A 71 -18.61 13.56 16.47
CA ILE A 71 -18.56 13.96 15.05
C ILE A 71 -17.55 13.08 14.30
N ILE A 72 -16.35 12.89 14.85
CA ILE A 72 -15.31 12.06 14.24
C ILE A 72 -15.80 10.62 14.07
N ILE A 73 -16.41 10.04 15.11
CA ILE A 73 -16.99 8.68 15.05
C ILE A 73 -18.08 8.60 13.97
N GLY A 74 -18.97 9.60 13.92
CA GLY A 74 -20.02 9.68 12.91
C GLY A 74 -19.48 9.78 11.48
N VAL A 75 -18.48 10.63 11.27
CA VAL A 75 -17.82 10.79 9.96
C VAL A 75 -17.08 9.51 9.58
N CYS A 76 -16.29 8.94 10.48
CA CYS A 76 -15.59 7.67 10.22
C CYS A 76 -16.60 6.53 9.94
N GLY A 77 -17.66 6.44 10.71
CA GLY A 77 -18.73 5.45 10.50
C GLY A 77 -19.42 5.62 9.15
N TYR A 78 -19.72 6.87 8.76
CA TYR A 78 -20.28 7.18 7.43
C TYR A 78 -19.33 6.73 6.30
N PHE A 79 -18.05 7.07 6.37
CA PHE A 79 -17.09 6.66 5.33
C PHE A 79 -16.92 5.14 5.29
N MET A 80 -16.83 4.48 6.43
CA MET A 80 -16.70 3.01 6.49
C MET A 80 -17.95 2.31 5.94
N THR A 81 -19.15 2.75 6.32
CA THR A 81 -20.41 2.14 5.84
C THR A 81 -20.63 2.42 4.36
N ASN A 82 -20.36 3.64 3.89
CA ASN A 82 -20.50 4.00 2.49
C ASN A 82 -19.56 3.18 1.61
N ASP A 83 -18.30 3.02 2.03
CA ASP A 83 -17.32 2.23 1.32
C ASP A 83 -17.64 0.73 1.31
N TYR A 84 -18.10 0.19 2.45
CA TYR A 84 -18.56 -1.19 2.56
C TYR A 84 -19.78 -1.48 1.65
N LEU A 85 -20.79 -0.59 1.68
CA LEU A 85 -21.98 -0.71 0.84
C LEU A 85 -21.64 -0.60 -0.64
N TYR A 86 -20.76 0.34 -1.01
CA TYR A 86 -20.34 0.53 -2.39
C TYR A 86 -19.66 -0.73 -2.96
N ASN A 87 -18.78 -1.36 -2.17
CA ASN A 87 -18.10 -2.58 -2.59
C ASN A 87 -19.06 -3.79 -2.62
N LYS A 88 -19.98 -3.88 -1.66
CA LYS A 88 -20.94 -4.98 -1.59
C LYS A 88 -22.02 -4.91 -2.69
N LEU A 89 -22.40 -3.71 -3.11
CA LEU A 89 -23.37 -3.47 -4.17
C LEU A 89 -22.77 -3.41 -5.56
N ALA A 90 -21.44 -3.56 -5.69
CA ALA A 90 -20.77 -3.58 -6.99
C ALA A 90 -21.29 -4.77 -7.81
N GLN A 91 -22.04 -4.48 -8.86
CA GLN A 91 -22.54 -5.48 -9.79
C GLN A 91 -21.50 -5.78 -10.86
N PRO A 92 -21.31 -7.04 -11.25
CA PRO A 92 -20.47 -7.36 -12.40
C PRO A 92 -21.09 -6.81 -13.69
N GLN A 93 -20.25 -6.20 -14.51
CA GLN A 93 -20.59 -5.78 -15.86
C GLN A 93 -19.93 -6.75 -16.83
N THR A 94 -20.71 -7.36 -17.70
CA THR A 94 -20.23 -8.36 -18.66
C THR A 94 -20.47 -7.86 -20.08
N ILE A 95 -19.42 -7.93 -20.89
CA ILE A 95 -19.45 -7.58 -22.31
C ILE A 95 -19.10 -8.85 -23.07
N THR A 96 -20.02 -9.31 -23.92
CA THR A 96 -19.84 -10.50 -24.75
C THR A 96 -19.84 -10.10 -26.22
N VAL A 97 -18.84 -10.58 -26.96
CA VAL A 97 -18.69 -10.36 -28.39
C VAL A 97 -19.11 -11.62 -29.14
N PRO A 98 -20.11 -11.54 -30.01
CA PRO A 98 -20.55 -12.70 -30.82
C PRO A 98 -19.48 -13.17 -31.81
N ALA A 99 -19.68 -14.39 -32.34
CA ALA A 99 -18.84 -14.93 -33.39
C ALA A 99 -18.75 -14.00 -34.62
N GLY A 100 -17.54 -13.84 -35.15
CA GLY A 100 -17.25 -12.99 -36.30
C GLY A 100 -17.31 -11.48 -36.06
N GLN A 101 -17.56 -11.03 -34.81
CA GLN A 101 -17.56 -9.63 -34.43
C GLN A 101 -16.35 -9.29 -33.57
N ARG A 102 -16.12 -8.00 -33.37
CA ARG A 102 -15.13 -7.42 -32.49
C ARG A 102 -15.70 -6.21 -31.81
N ALA A 103 -15.22 -5.92 -30.61
CA ALA A 103 -15.61 -4.73 -29.88
C ALA A 103 -14.39 -3.98 -29.33
N GLN A 104 -14.46 -2.67 -29.32
CA GLN A 104 -13.51 -1.83 -28.61
C GLN A 104 -14.24 -1.09 -27.49
N ILE A 105 -13.69 -1.14 -26.28
CA ILE A 105 -14.23 -0.48 -25.12
C ILE A 105 -13.16 0.34 -24.41
N THR A 106 -13.59 1.33 -23.65
CA THR A 106 -12.72 2.08 -22.72
C THR A 106 -13.26 1.88 -21.32
N LEU A 107 -12.43 1.35 -20.43
CA LEU A 107 -12.75 1.15 -19.01
C LEU A 107 -12.69 2.48 -18.25
N ALA A 108 -13.22 2.47 -17.02
CA ALA A 108 -13.32 3.67 -16.19
C ALA A 108 -11.97 4.31 -15.80
N ASP A 109 -10.88 3.54 -15.85
CA ASP A 109 -9.52 4.00 -15.59
C ASP A 109 -8.79 4.56 -16.84
N GLY A 110 -9.46 4.58 -18.00
CA GLY A 110 -8.91 4.99 -19.29
C GLY A 110 -8.21 3.87 -20.06
N THR A 111 -8.20 2.64 -19.53
CA THR A 111 -7.68 1.46 -20.25
C THR A 111 -8.54 1.18 -21.47
N ARG A 112 -7.90 0.99 -22.64
CA ARG A 112 -8.57 0.56 -23.88
C ARG A 112 -8.42 -0.94 -24.05
N VAL A 113 -9.52 -1.58 -24.38
CA VAL A 113 -9.58 -3.04 -24.59
C VAL A 113 -10.25 -3.33 -25.91
N TRP A 114 -9.60 -4.12 -26.76
CA TRP A 114 -10.19 -4.71 -27.95
C TRP A 114 -10.50 -6.16 -27.65
N LEU A 115 -11.74 -6.56 -27.85
CA LEU A 115 -12.22 -7.92 -27.67
C LEU A 115 -12.38 -8.57 -29.03
N ASN A 116 -11.80 -9.76 -29.19
CA ASN A 116 -11.94 -10.54 -30.39
C ASN A 116 -13.27 -11.33 -30.42
N SER A 117 -13.51 -12.03 -31.51
CA SER A 117 -14.68 -12.89 -31.69
C SER A 117 -14.84 -13.89 -30.55
N GLN A 118 -16.09 -14.14 -30.14
CA GLN A 118 -16.45 -15.10 -29.08
C GLN A 118 -15.79 -14.84 -27.73
N SER A 119 -15.45 -13.58 -27.44
CA SER A 119 -14.80 -13.20 -26.19
C SER A 119 -15.77 -12.56 -25.23
N THR A 120 -15.57 -12.82 -23.94
CA THR A 120 -16.34 -12.24 -22.84
C THR A 120 -15.41 -11.60 -21.84
N LEU A 121 -15.65 -10.33 -21.54
CA LEU A 121 -14.94 -9.57 -20.51
C LEU A 121 -15.91 -9.21 -19.38
N THR A 122 -15.55 -9.55 -18.15
CA THR A 122 -16.33 -9.22 -16.95
C THR A 122 -15.48 -8.40 -15.99
N TYR A 123 -16.05 -7.32 -15.44
CA TYR A 123 -15.42 -6.50 -14.43
C TYR A 123 -16.47 -5.89 -13.48
N ALA A 124 -16.06 -5.52 -12.26
CA ALA A 124 -16.97 -4.94 -11.29
C ALA A 124 -17.35 -3.48 -11.64
N SER A 125 -18.55 -3.03 -11.33
CA SER A 125 -18.99 -1.65 -11.57
C SER A 125 -18.18 -0.59 -10.81
N ASN A 126 -17.46 -0.97 -9.74
CA ASN A 126 -16.54 -0.16 -8.98
C ASN A 126 -15.07 -0.24 -9.47
N PHE A 127 -14.85 -0.81 -10.64
CA PHE A 127 -13.54 -0.96 -11.28
C PHE A 127 -12.76 0.36 -11.30
N GLY A 128 -11.45 0.28 -11.02
CA GLY A 128 -10.54 1.42 -11.06
C GLY A 128 -10.42 2.21 -9.75
N ARG A 129 -11.28 2.01 -8.76
CA ARG A 129 -11.21 2.74 -7.48
C ARG A 129 -10.16 2.17 -6.51
N ARG A 130 -10.23 0.86 -6.23
CA ARG A 130 -9.30 0.14 -5.35
C ARG A 130 -8.59 -1.00 -6.06
N GLU A 131 -9.28 -1.57 -7.02
CA GLU A 131 -8.83 -2.72 -7.79
C GLU A 131 -9.09 -2.49 -9.26
N ARG A 132 -8.23 -3.04 -10.11
CA ARG A 132 -8.38 -3.05 -11.55
C ARG A 132 -8.36 -4.50 -12.03
N ASN A 133 -9.39 -5.24 -11.60
CA ASN A 133 -9.54 -6.66 -11.92
C ASN A 133 -10.53 -6.83 -13.06
N VAL A 134 -10.17 -7.60 -14.07
CA VAL A 134 -11.05 -8.07 -15.14
C VAL A 134 -10.95 -9.59 -15.27
N GLU A 135 -12.03 -10.24 -15.63
CA GLU A 135 -12.07 -11.66 -15.99
C GLU A 135 -12.24 -11.75 -17.51
N LEU A 136 -11.40 -12.55 -18.15
CA LEU A 136 -11.41 -12.77 -19.59
C LEU A 136 -11.63 -14.24 -19.91
N ASP A 137 -12.59 -14.47 -20.79
CA ASP A 137 -12.81 -15.71 -21.50
C ASP A 137 -12.76 -15.38 -23.00
N GLY A 138 -11.73 -15.82 -23.71
CA GLY A 138 -11.51 -15.46 -25.10
C GLY A 138 -10.20 -14.72 -25.34
N GLU A 139 -10.18 -13.86 -26.37
CA GLU A 139 -9.01 -13.08 -26.73
C GLU A 139 -9.27 -11.58 -26.62
N ALA A 140 -8.32 -10.89 -25.98
CA ALA A 140 -8.35 -9.45 -25.82
C ALA A 140 -6.95 -8.81 -25.90
N TYR A 141 -6.90 -7.66 -26.57
CA TYR A 141 -5.74 -6.79 -26.57
C TYR A 141 -6.00 -5.61 -25.61
N PHE A 142 -5.05 -5.36 -24.74
CA PHE A 142 -5.14 -4.33 -23.68
C PHE A 142 -4.10 -3.25 -23.89
N GLU A 143 -4.53 -1.99 -23.83
CA GLU A 143 -3.67 -0.83 -23.65
C GLU A 143 -3.99 -0.23 -22.28
N VAL A 144 -3.28 -0.71 -21.26
CA VAL A 144 -3.58 -0.41 -19.86
C VAL A 144 -3.05 0.97 -19.48
N ALA A 145 -3.92 1.80 -18.91
CA ALA A 145 -3.56 3.10 -18.34
C ALA A 145 -2.52 2.94 -17.23
N LYS A 146 -1.44 3.74 -17.29
CA LYS A 146 -0.32 3.68 -16.32
C LYS A 146 -0.78 4.11 -14.94
N ASN A 147 -0.74 3.18 -13.99
CA ASN A 147 -1.00 3.44 -12.58
C ASN A 147 -0.22 2.44 -11.72
N LYS A 148 0.81 2.94 -11.01
CA LYS A 148 1.69 2.11 -10.17
C LYS A 148 1.07 1.73 -8.83
N ASP A 149 0.12 2.55 -8.36
CA ASP A 149 -0.48 2.37 -7.04
C ASP A 149 -1.57 1.29 -7.05
N ILE A 150 -2.27 1.15 -8.19
CA ILE A 150 -3.32 0.15 -8.37
C ILE A 150 -2.99 -0.70 -9.61
N PRO A 151 -2.34 -1.87 -9.45
CA PRO A 151 -2.05 -2.78 -10.55
C PRO A 151 -3.32 -3.25 -11.26
N PHE A 152 -3.20 -3.57 -12.56
CA PHE A 152 -4.26 -4.15 -13.36
C PHE A 152 -4.08 -5.67 -13.45
N TYR A 153 -5.15 -6.41 -13.26
CA TYR A 153 -5.14 -7.86 -13.31
C TYR A 153 -6.12 -8.38 -14.35
N VAL A 154 -5.65 -9.29 -15.20
CA VAL A 154 -6.51 -10.11 -16.07
C VAL A 154 -6.55 -11.50 -15.48
N HIS A 155 -7.71 -11.94 -15.07
CA HIS A 155 -7.97 -13.30 -14.60
C HIS A 155 -8.51 -14.13 -15.75
N THR A 156 -7.90 -15.28 -15.97
CA THR A 156 -8.40 -16.32 -16.87
C THR A 156 -8.56 -17.63 -16.10
N GLU A 157 -9.08 -18.66 -16.72
CA GLU A 157 -9.25 -19.95 -16.05
C GLU A 157 -7.92 -20.54 -15.57
N MET A 158 -6.87 -20.45 -16.38
CA MET A 158 -5.58 -21.08 -16.12
C MET A 158 -4.57 -20.17 -15.45
N ASN A 159 -4.53 -18.92 -15.83
CA ASN A 159 -3.48 -17.97 -15.43
C ASN A 159 -4.05 -16.61 -15.05
N LYS A 160 -3.29 -15.89 -14.23
CA LYS A 160 -3.54 -14.49 -13.88
C LYS A 160 -2.38 -13.64 -14.38
N VAL A 161 -2.70 -12.57 -15.08
CA VAL A 161 -1.74 -11.58 -15.60
C VAL A 161 -1.81 -10.33 -14.75
N LYS A 162 -0.64 -9.82 -14.33
CA LYS A 162 -0.52 -8.56 -13.58
C LYS A 162 0.33 -7.58 -14.37
N VAL A 163 -0.18 -6.35 -14.52
CA VAL A 163 0.52 -5.26 -15.19
C VAL A 163 0.31 -3.93 -14.45
N VAL A 164 1.08 -2.89 -14.81
CA VAL A 164 1.00 -1.56 -14.19
C VAL A 164 0.66 -0.47 -15.21
N GLY A 165 0.94 -0.73 -16.48
CA GLY A 165 0.72 0.20 -17.60
C GLY A 165 1.45 -0.35 -18.82
N THR A 166 0.76 -1.19 -19.58
CA THR A 166 1.35 -2.17 -20.48
C THR A 166 0.44 -2.36 -21.67
N CYS A 167 1.00 -2.56 -22.85
CA CYS A 167 0.30 -2.98 -24.06
C CYS A 167 0.58 -4.46 -24.30
N PHE A 168 -0.45 -5.31 -24.25
CA PHE A 168 -0.31 -6.75 -24.36
C PHE A 168 -1.58 -7.44 -24.87
N ASN A 169 -1.43 -8.62 -25.43
CA ASN A 169 -2.52 -9.50 -25.84
C ASN A 169 -2.64 -10.68 -24.88
N VAL A 170 -3.86 -11.12 -24.63
CA VAL A 170 -4.16 -12.37 -23.92
C VAL A 170 -5.16 -13.16 -24.77
N CYS A 171 -4.84 -14.43 -25.03
CA CYS A 171 -5.73 -15.41 -25.65
C CYS A 171 -5.92 -16.57 -24.66
N ALA A 172 -7.15 -16.75 -24.19
CA ALA A 172 -7.48 -17.74 -23.16
C ALA A 172 -8.96 -18.13 -23.23
N TYR A 173 -9.32 -18.87 -24.27
CA TYR A 173 -10.66 -19.45 -24.42
C TYR A 173 -10.81 -20.64 -23.46
N LYS A 174 -11.86 -20.68 -22.67
CA LYS A 174 -12.10 -21.77 -21.68
C LYS A 174 -12.12 -23.15 -22.32
N ASP A 175 -12.65 -23.26 -23.54
CA ASP A 175 -12.76 -24.54 -24.22
C ASP A 175 -11.43 -25.09 -24.75
N SER A 176 -10.43 -24.23 -24.96
CA SER A 176 -9.13 -24.63 -25.54
C SER A 176 -8.14 -25.19 -24.51
N LYS A 177 -8.29 -24.91 -23.23
CA LYS A 177 -7.29 -25.19 -22.17
C LYS A 177 -5.90 -24.65 -22.50
N GLU A 178 -5.86 -23.57 -23.23
CA GLU A 178 -4.67 -22.88 -23.66
C GLU A 178 -4.68 -21.45 -23.13
N PHE A 179 -3.51 -20.98 -22.74
CA PHE A 179 -3.30 -19.61 -22.34
C PHE A 179 -2.09 -19.06 -23.09
N GLU A 180 -2.30 -17.98 -23.80
CA GLU A 180 -1.24 -17.28 -24.51
C GLU A 180 -1.24 -15.80 -24.17
N THR A 181 -0.08 -15.22 -24.05
CA THR A 181 0.07 -13.78 -23.88
C THR A 181 1.31 -13.24 -24.55
N THR A 182 1.18 -12.10 -25.18
CA THR A 182 2.25 -11.39 -25.89
C THR A 182 2.40 -9.99 -25.35
N LEU A 183 3.60 -9.63 -25.05
CA LEU A 183 3.94 -8.30 -24.57
C LEU A 183 4.47 -7.41 -25.69
N VAL A 184 3.79 -6.29 -25.91
CA VAL A 184 4.18 -5.26 -26.90
C VAL A 184 4.96 -4.14 -26.25
N GLU A 185 4.49 -3.63 -25.09
CA GLU A 185 5.16 -2.55 -24.36
C GLU A 185 4.94 -2.71 -22.85
N GLY A 186 5.99 -2.50 -22.06
CA GLY A 186 5.93 -2.52 -20.60
C GLY A 186 6.46 -3.81 -20.00
N ILE A 187 5.80 -4.29 -18.95
CA ILE A 187 6.16 -5.52 -18.20
C ILE A 187 4.88 -6.28 -17.86
N VAL A 188 4.92 -7.60 -18.01
CA VAL A 188 3.84 -8.53 -17.64
C VAL A 188 4.38 -9.55 -16.64
N ASP A 189 3.72 -9.68 -15.49
CA ASP A 189 3.93 -10.77 -14.55
C ASP A 189 2.81 -11.80 -14.67
N ILE A 190 3.15 -13.07 -14.87
CA ILE A 190 2.20 -14.18 -15.05
C ILE A 190 2.23 -15.06 -13.80
N TYR A 191 1.03 -15.37 -13.30
CA TYR A 191 0.79 -16.21 -12.13
C TYR A 191 -0.15 -17.36 -12.51
N PRO A 192 -0.07 -18.51 -11.83
CA PRO A 192 -1.14 -19.50 -11.91
C PRO A 192 -2.38 -18.96 -11.18
N THR A 193 -3.57 -19.35 -11.59
CA THR A 193 -4.83 -18.90 -10.97
C THR A 193 -4.88 -19.23 -9.47
N ASN A 194 -4.34 -20.38 -9.08
CA ASN A 194 -4.43 -20.91 -7.70
C ASN A 194 -3.21 -20.59 -6.83
N ASN A 195 -2.24 -19.80 -7.32
CA ASN A 195 -1.02 -19.51 -6.58
C ASN A 195 -0.57 -18.05 -6.82
N ASN A 196 0.07 -17.45 -5.82
CA ASN A 196 0.62 -16.10 -5.93
C ASN A 196 2.13 -16.07 -6.26
N LYS A 197 2.72 -17.21 -6.62
CA LYS A 197 4.12 -17.25 -7.07
C LYS A 197 4.18 -16.99 -8.58
N VAL A 198 4.98 -16.00 -8.97
CA VAL A 198 5.19 -15.66 -10.39
C VAL A 198 5.72 -16.88 -11.14
N ILE A 199 5.04 -17.28 -12.22
CA ILE A 199 5.54 -18.30 -13.16
C ILE A 199 6.68 -17.70 -13.99
N THR A 200 6.42 -16.54 -14.60
CA THR A 200 7.38 -15.85 -15.44
C THR A 200 7.07 -14.35 -15.52
N ARG A 201 8.09 -13.58 -15.85
CA ARG A 201 7.98 -12.16 -16.22
C ARG A 201 8.33 -12.01 -17.69
N LEU A 202 7.47 -11.31 -18.43
CA LEU A 202 7.71 -10.97 -19.82
C LEU A 202 8.30 -9.55 -19.92
N GLN A 203 9.22 -9.45 -20.87
CA GLN A 203 9.75 -8.20 -21.40
C GLN A 203 9.18 -7.96 -22.79
N LYS A 204 9.39 -6.76 -23.31
CA LYS A 204 8.96 -6.39 -24.64
C LYS A 204 9.37 -7.45 -25.68
N ASP A 205 8.47 -7.72 -26.64
CA ASP A 205 8.61 -8.67 -27.74
C ASP A 205 8.62 -10.13 -27.29
N GLU A 206 8.30 -10.42 -26.01
CA GLU A 206 8.19 -11.79 -25.52
C GLU A 206 6.75 -12.32 -25.53
N PHE A 207 6.66 -13.58 -25.87
CA PHE A 207 5.44 -14.41 -25.86
C PHE A 207 5.57 -15.49 -24.78
N PHE A 208 4.46 -15.79 -24.13
CA PHE A 208 4.33 -16.93 -23.22
C PHE A 208 3.06 -17.72 -23.59
N GLY A 209 3.21 -19.02 -23.75
CA GLY A 209 2.13 -19.99 -23.91
C GLY A 209 2.15 -21.02 -22.78
N ASN A 210 0.96 -21.40 -22.32
CA ASN A 210 0.72 -22.52 -21.41
C ASN A 210 -0.33 -23.43 -22.05
N TYR A 211 0.09 -24.61 -22.44
CA TYR A 211 -0.71 -25.60 -23.15
C TYR A 211 -0.83 -26.85 -22.28
N ASP A 212 -1.93 -26.98 -21.58
CA ASP A 212 -2.19 -28.09 -20.64
C ASP A 212 -1.03 -28.32 -19.64
N GLY A 213 -0.52 -27.21 -19.06
CA GLY A 213 0.59 -27.24 -18.10
C GLY A 213 2.00 -27.23 -18.71
N LYS A 214 2.15 -27.33 -20.03
CA LYS A 214 3.43 -27.18 -20.74
C LYS A 214 3.65 -25.72 -21.09
N CYS A 215 4.60 -25.08 -20.42
CA CYS A 215 4.91 -23.68 -20.63
C CYS A 215 6.00 -23.49 -21.69
N LYS A 216 5.79 -22.50 -22.57
CA LYS A 216 6.75 -22.07 -23.59
C LYS A 216 6.92 -20.56 -23.50
N LYS A 217 8.16 -20.08 -23.56
CA LYS A 217 8.49 -18.66 -23.65
C LYS A 217 9.42 -18.44 -24.85
N VAL A 218 9.08 -17.49 -25.72
CA VAL A 218 9.84 -17.19 -26.93
C VAL A 218 9.85 -15.67 -27.20
N ILE A 219 10.79 -15.21 -27.98
CA ILE A 219 10.80 -13.84 -28.53
C ILE A 219 10.12 -13.90 -29.90
N LEU A 220 9.15 -13.01 -30.13
CA LEU A 220 8.43 -12.94 -31.40
C LEU A 220 9.14 -11.98 -32.36
N PRO A 221 9.28 -12.36 -33.63
CA PRO A 221 9.90 -11.52 -34.66
C PRO A 221 8.98 -10.40 -35.16
N SER A 222 7.66 -10.58 -35.01
CA SER A 222 6.66 -9.60 -35.48
C SER A 222 5.37 -9.69 -34.68
N TYR A 223 4.50 -8.68 -34.81
CA TYR A 223 3.17 -8.61 -34.20
C TYR A 223 2.05 -8.73 -35.24
N GLU A 224 2.30 -9.28 -36.41
CA GLU A 224 1.32 -9.32 -37.49
C GLU A 224 0.03 -10.01 -37.06
N TYR A 225 0.12 -11.08 -36.28
CA TYR A 225 -1.05 -11.78 -35.77
C TYR A 225 -1.92 -10.94 -34.80
N LEU A 226 -1.43 -9.83 -34.26
CA LEU A 226 -2.22 -8.89 -33.45
C LEU A 226 -2.98 -7.86 -34.27
N ARG A 227 -2.83 -7.86 -35.61
CA ARG A 227 -3.52 -6.92 -36.50
C ARG A 227 -5.01 -7.20 -36.62
N TRP A 228 -5.49 -8.30 -36.02
CA TRP A 228 -6.92 -8.58 -35.94
C TRP A 228 -7.68 -7.40 -35.29
N LYS A 229 -7.08 -6.65 -34.32
CA LYS A 229 -7.66 -5.45 -33.75
C LYS A 229 -7.94 -4.35 -34.77
N GLU A 230 -7.21 -4.32 -35.88
CA GLU A 230 -7.37 -3.40 -37.01
C GLU A 230 -8.27 -3.95 -38.11
N GLY A 231 -8.75 -5.19 -37.98
CA GLY A 231 -9.56 -5.83 -38.95
C GLY A 231 -8.81 -6.67 -39.95
N LEU A 232 -7.53 -6.88 -39.76
CA LEU A 232 -6.68 -7.64 -40.65
C LEU A 232 -6.35 -9.00 -40.03
N TYR A 233 -6.53 -10.06 -40.76
CA TYR A 233 -6.11 -11.39 -40.38
C TYR A 233 -4.86 -11.76 -41.17
N CYS A 234 -3.83 -12.20 -40.45
CA CYS A 234 -2.59 -12.69 -41.04
C CYS A 234 -2.59 -14.22 -40.97
N PHE A 235 -2.44 -14.87 -42.11
CA PHE A 235 -2.36 -16.32 -42.24
C PHE A 235 -0.97 -16.64 -42.77
N ASP A 236 -0.05 -17.03 -41.92
CA ASP A 236 1.29 -17.46 -42.31
C ASP A 236 1.30 -18.97 -42.50
N ASP A 237 1.60 -19.41 -43.72
CA ASP A 237 1.75 -20.83 -44.11
C ASP A 237 0.54 -21.74 -43.83
N VAL A 238 -0.67 -21.16 -43.72
CA VAL A 238 -1.90 -21.94 -43.54
C VAL A 238 -2.55 -22.20 -44.89
N PRO A 239 -2.84 -23.46 -45.27
CA PRO A 239 -3.56 -23.76 -46.50
C PRO A 239 -4.93 -23.09 -46.52
N PHE A 240 -5.32 -22.51 -47.64
CA PHE A 240 -6.61 -21.81 -47.79
C PHE A 240 -7.84 -22.71 -47.48
N SER A 241 -7.66 -24.01 -47.52
CA SER A 241 -8.68 -24.99 -47.14
C SER A 241 -8.92 -25.09 -45.63
N CYS A 242 -8.09 -24.45 -44.82
CA CYS A 242 -8.18 -24.41 -43.33
C CYS A 242 -8.73 -23.07 -42.83
N ILE A 243 -9.09 -22.13 -43.71
CA ILE A 243 -9.67 -20.84 -43.45
C ILE A 243 -11.17 -20.89 -43.71
#